data_46a2ee1dfa9688b25c6d8e25aea1f983
#
_entry.id   46a2ee1dfa9688b25c6d8e25aea1f983
#
_cell.length_a   1.000
_cell.length_b   1.000
_cell.length_c   1.000
_cell.angle_alpha   90.00
_cell.angle_beta   90.00
_cell.angle_gamma   90.00
#
_symmetry.space_group_name_H-M   'P 1'
#
loop_
_entity.id
_entity.type
_entity.pdbx_description
1 polymer ?
#
loop_
_entity_poly.entity_id
_entity_poly.type
_entity_poly.pdbx_seq_one_letter_code
_entity_poly.pdbx_strand_id
1 'polypeptide(L)'
;MRQLKAEALVIGGGAAGTYAALCLHRHGVAPLVLSKGLVGKSGASIFAGNLVISGRILGNTEGNARDTAEFLVRYHNQFLIDQEYAKRCGQWIAESYYPELEEAGLYFRRDDAGNMVTSPGRIRSIAANVQGNSGVPFMDLRRKQLLRAGIPMLEEAVVTALLQDDAGEVCGVVALDIATGEPFSVLAKAVVLATGYADRLHLRSTGTREMSADGIALAYRVGAQLVNLEMQWWHTNDVRYPGNWQRMQVYPNPMLGSWKSARNVNAQGEVFFNQQEDDPLAFGPYTVQLKHLVKQVRAGKARYDGGYFSGFDHVDPAEVEAYTTYAKLFKQLGLDVGSELVETAVSAHYRQGGLLVDPATMASTVPGLYVAGGVGGHSNGLIALVTYDGKVAADSVADHVRDRPYSTLPQEKLEQERKRVQNLLRPLPANGTPPVRVKKMIRQLMWDHLGVEKNEAGMRRALELLEDIRVRVLPAMGLTNLTRSCNHGWLDALDAANMIDACALTVHSALNRKESRGPFIRTDYPEMDNENWLAQNILVPTAPGEFEFKTRPYALPYWRPEFARMDNLSVTW
;
A
#
# COMPACT_ATOMS: atom_id res chain seq x y z
N MET A 1 -19.74 11.31 -24.80
CA MET A 1 -19.40 10.61 -23.54
C MET A 1 -20.19 11.25 -22.41
N ARG A 2 -20.81 10.46 -21.51
CA ARG A 2 -21.54 10.99 -20.34
C ARG A 2 -20.57 11.78 -19.45
N GLN A 3 -20.99 12.96 -18.97
CA GLN A 3 -20.20 13.80 -18.07
C GLN A 3 -20.95 13.97 -16.75
N LEU A 4 -20.23 13.75 -15.66
CA LEU A 4 -20.67 14.02 -14.29
C LEU A 4 -19.94 15.23 -13.72
N LYS A 5 -20.42 15.76 -12.60
CA LYS A 5 -19.79 16.86 -11.85
C LYS A 5 -19.72 16.50 -10.37
N ALA A 6 -18.61 16.88 -9.74
CA ALA A 6 -18.42 16.81 -8.28
C ALA A 6 -17.64 18.04 -7.82
N GLU A 7 -17.87 18.55 -6.62
CA GLU A 7 -16.98 19.57 -6.07
C GLU A 7 -15.60 18.98 -5.77
N ALA A 8 -15.58 17.82 -5.13
CA ALA A 8 -14.37 17.05 -4.91
C ALA A 8 -14.57 15.60 -5.38
N LEU A 9 -13.65 15.10 -6.19
CA LEU A 9 -13.65 13.70 -6.60
C LEU A 9 -12.64 12.92 -5.78
N VAL A 10 -13.08 11.84 -5.10
CA VAL A 10 -12.24 10.92 -4.36
C VAL A 10 -12.09 9.63 -5.15
N ILE A 11 -10.86 9.27 -5.53
CA ILE A 11 -10.56 8.07 -6.32
C ILE A 11 -10.00 6.99 -5.40
N GLY A 12 -10.82 6.01 -5.04
CA GLY A 12 -10.48 4.89 -4.16
C GLY A 12 -11.41 4.76 -2.96
N GLY A 13 -11.91 3.54 -2.75
CA GLY A 13 -12.92 3.19 -1.71
C GLY A 13 -12.31 2.56 -0.45
N GLY A 14 -11.00 2.71 -0.21
CA GLY A 14 -10.31 2.22 0.99
C GLY A 14 -10.43 3.15 2.20
N ALA A 15 -9.66 2.89 3.27
CA ALA A 15 -9.69 3.67 4.51
C ALA A 15 -9.46 5.17 4.27
N ALA A 16 -8.43 5.53 3.50
CA ALA A 16 -8.10 6.92 3.19
C ALA A 16 -9.23 7.63 2.43
N GLY A 17 -9.68 7.06 1.32
CA GLY A 17 -10.69 7.70 0.47
C GLY A 17 -12.06 7.79 1.13
N THR A 18 -12.49 6.76 1.86
CA THR A 18 -13.78 6.82 2.57
C THR A 18 -13.77 7.87 3.67
N TYR A 19 -12.65 8.04 4.38
CA TYR A 19 -12.56 9.05 5.42
C TYR A 19 -12.39 10.46 4.85
N ALA A 20 -11.64 10.61 3.74
CA ALA A 20 -11.58 11.88 3.01
C ALA A 20 -12.98 12.34 2.57
N ALA A 21 -13.79 11.44 1.99
CA ALA A 21 -15.15 11.77 1.58
C ALA A 21 -16.05 12.17 2.77
N LEU A 22 -15.94 11.49 3.92
CA LEU A 22 -16.66 11.86 5.14
C LEU A 22 -16.25 13.24 5.67
N CYS A 23 -14.94 13.53 5.70
CA CYS A 23 -14.45 14.84 6.15
C CYS A 23 -14.87 15.96 5.19
N LEU A 24 -14.78 15.77 3.88
CA LEU A 24 -15.28 16.72 2.87
C LEU A 24 -16.77 17.03 3.08
N HIS A 25 -17.59 16.00 3.27
CA HIS A 25 -19.00 16.17 3.56
C HIS A 25 -19.26 16.98 4.85
N ARG A 26 -18.46 16.72 5.91
CA ARG A 26 -18.52 17.51 7.16
C ARG A 26 -18.14 18.99 6.96
N HIS A 27 -17.27 19.29 6.00
CA HIS A 27 -16.91 20.65 5.59
C HIS A 27 -17.94 21.29 4.64
N GLY A 28 -19.05 20.62 4.32
CA GLY A 28 -20.07 21.11 3.41
C GLY A 28 -19.72 21.02 1.93
N VAL A 29 -18.60 20.32 1.60
CA VAL A 29 -18.22 20.03 0.20
C VAL A 29 -18.95 18.77 -0.26
N ALA A 30 -19.49 18.79 -1.47
CA ALA A 30 -20.16 17.64 -2.08
C ALA A 30 -19.15 16.67 -2.72
N PRO A 31 -18.75 15.56 -2.05
CA PRO A 31 -17.81 14.61 -2.63
C PRO A 31 -18.52 13.58 -3.50
N LEU A 32 -17.78 13.06 -4.49
CA LEU A 32 -18.13 11.85 -5.24
C LEU A 32 -17.01 10.84 -5.03
N VAL A 33 -17.32 9.62 -4.58
CA VAL A 33 -16.35 8.53 -4.48
C VAL A 33 -16.42 7.66 -5.74
N LEU A 34 -15.27 7.45 -6.38
CA LEU A 34 -15.13 6.57 -7.53
C LEU A 34 -14.16 5.45 -7.17
N SER A 35 -14.56 4.19 -7.35
CA SER A 35 -13.77 3.02 -6.94
C SER A 35 -13.75 1.93 -8.01
N LYS A 36 -12.57 1.40 -8.31
CA LYS A 36 -12.36 0.28 -9.24
C LYS A 36 -13.04 -1.02 -8.77
N GLY A 37 -13.14 -1.23 -7.48
CA GLY A 37 -13.93 -2.28 -6.85
C GLY A 37 -15.03 -1.70 -5.99
N LEU A 38 -15.61 -2.50 -5.08
CA LEU A 38 -16.65 -2.04 -4.16
C LEU A 38 -16.06 -1.22 -3.02
N VAL A 39 -16.67 -0.09 -2.71
CA VAL A 39 -16.25 0.80 -1.61
C VAL A 39 -16.38 0.08 -0.28
N GLY A 40 -15.28 0.02 0.49
CA GLY A 40 -15.24 -0.69 1.76
C GLY A 40 -15.27 -2.22 1.66
N LYS A 41 -15.24 -2.79 0.47
CA LYS A 41 -15.28 -4.25 0.22
C LYS A 41 -14.13 -4.74 -0.66
N SER A 42 -13.27 -3.85 -1.11
CA SER A 42 -12.10 -4.12 -1.94
C SER A 42 -10.89 -3.35 -1.44
N GLY A 43 -9.71 -3.61 -2.03
CA GLY A 43 -8.45 -3.00 -1.62
C GLY A 43 -7.85 -3.60 -0.35
N ALA A 44 -6.71 -3.06 0.10
CA ALA A 44 -5.94 -3.63 1.22
C ALA A 44 -6.59 -3.41 2.59
N SER A 45 -7.38 -2.35 2.77
CA SER A 45 -7.91 -1.95 4.07
C SER A 45 -8.78 -3.02 4.75
N ILE A 46 -9.49 -3.84 3.96
CA ILE A 46 -10.33 -4.94 4.49
C ILE A 46 -9.50 -6.07 5.12
N PHE A 47 -8.19 -6.15 4.79
CA PHE A 47 -7.29 -7.17 5.31
C PHE A 47 -6.47 -6.71 6.52
N ALA A 48 -6.72 -5.52 7.04
CA ALA A 48 -5.99 -5.03 8.20
C ALA A 48 -6.26 -5.90 9.43
N GLY A 49 -5.22 -6.55 9.95
CA GLY A 49 -5.30 -7.35 11.17
C GLY A 49 -5.61 -6.47 12.38
N ASN A 50 -5.02 -5.28 12.43
CA ASN A 50 -5.15 -4.29 13.49
C ASN A 50 -5.54 -2.93 12.92
N LEU A 51 -6.22 -2.14 13.73
CA LEU A 51 -6.67 -0.80 13.31
C LEU A 51 -5.77 0.31 13.80
N VAL A 52 -5.06 0.08 14.89
CA VAL A 52 -4.33 1.14 15.55
C VAL A 52 -3.08 0.63 16.21
N ILE A 53 -2.06 1.45 16.12
CA ILE A 53 -0.83 1.34 16.89
C ILE A 53 -0.73 2.59 17.74
N SER A 54 -0.71 2.43 19.06
CA SER A 54 -0.50 3.50 20.02
C SER A 54 0.37 3.02 21.17
N GLY A 55 1.20 3.91 21.71
CA GLY A 55 2.16 3.57 22.74
C GLY A 55 1.53 3.12 24.06
N ARG A 56 0.51 3.82 24.56
CA ARG A 56 -0.20 3.51 25.82
C ARG A 56 -1.63 3.96 25.72
N ILE A 57 -2.53 3.02 25.61
CA ILE A 57 -3.95 3.32 25.42
C ILE A 57 -4.59 3.56 26.78
N LEU A 58 -5.23 4.68 26.94
CA LEU A 58 -6.02 5.15 28.07
C LEU A 58 -5.23 5.87 29.19
N GLY A 59 -5.58 7.13 29.38
CA GLY A 59 -5.24 7.96 30.54
C GLY A 59 -4.02 8.86 30.38
N ASN A 60 -3.20 8.71 29.32
CA ASN A 60 -2.07 9.61 29.06
C ASN A 60 -1.95 9.92 27.56
N THR A 61 -2.77 10.83 27.09
CA THR A 61 -2.85 11.22 25.67
C THR A 61 -1.53 11.75 25.13
N GLU A 62 -0.81 12.57 25.89
CA GLU A 62 0.48 13.14 25.47
C GLU A 62 1.56 12.06 25.33
N GLY A 63 1.68 11.14 26.31
CA GLY A 63 2.61 10.03 26.24
C GLY A 63 2.30 9.10 25.06
N ASN A 64 1.03 8.82 24.79
CA ASN A 64 0.59 8.02 23.64
C ASN A 64 0.94 8.67 22.31
N ALA A 65 0.70 9.98 22.19
CA ALA A 65 1.02 10.75 20.99
C ALA A 65 2.52 10.70 20.67
N ARG A 66 3.36 10.92 21.70
CA ARG A 66 4.82 10.88 21.58
C ARG A 66 5.32 9.49 21.21
N ASP A 67 4.89 8.45 21.93
CA ASP A 67 5.31 7.07 21.69
C ASP A 67 4.92 6.60 20.28
N THR A 68 3.73 6.99 19.81
CA THR A 68 3.27 6.72 18.44
C THR A 68 4.14 7.42 17.42
N ALA A 69 4.41 8.72 17.60
CA ALA A 69 5.25 9.48 16.69
C ALA A 69 6.69 8.93 16.64
N GLU A 70 7.28 8.58 17.78
CA GLU A 70 8.61 7.96 17.86
C GLU A 70 8.64 6.63 17.11
N PHE A 71 7.60 5.80 17.29
CA PHE A 71 7.48 4.54 16.55
C PHE A 71 7.44 4.77 15.04
N LEU A 72 6.61 5.70 14.58
CA LEU A 72 6.48 6.00 13.16
C LEU A 72 7.82 6.45 12.57
N VAL A 73 8.59 7.25 13.29
CA VAL A 73 9.88 7.75 12.82
C VAL A 73 10.95 6.67 12.84
N ARG A 74 11.21 6.08 14.02
CA ARG A 74 12.38 5.22 14.23
C ARG A 74 12.21 3.84 13.63
N TYR A 75 11.05 3.23 13.84
CA TYR A 75 10.85 1.80 13.59
C TYR A 75 10.05 1.54 12.32
N HIS A 76 8.95 2.26 12.14
CA HIS A 76 8.06 1.98 11.03
C HIS A 76 8.57 2.54 9.70
N ASN A 77 9.16 3.74 9.70
CA ASN A 77 9.68 4.39 8.50
C ASN A 77 11.20 4.54 8.45
N GLN A 78 11.93 4.10 9.48
CA GLN A 78 13.41 4.15 9.54
C GLN A 78 13.97 5.54 9.19
N PHE A 79 13.38 6.57 9.78
CA PHE A 79 13.65 8.00 9.58
C PHE A 79 13.31 8.54 8.18
N LEU A 80 12.80 7.75 7.27
CA LEU A 80 12.34 8.21 5.95
C LEU A 80 10.88 8.73 6.01
N ILE A 81 10.62 9.64 6.94
CA ILE A 81 9.31 10.27 7.16
C ILE A 81 9.51 11.69 7.67
N ASP A 82 8.61 12.60 7.34
CA ASP A 82 8.53 13.91 7.96
C ASP A 82 8.13 13.77 9.43
N GLN A 83 8.98 14.28 10.34
CA GLN A 83 8.77 14.11 11.79
C GLN A 83 7.66 14.99 12.34
N GLU A 84 7.39 16.14 11.72
CA GLU A 84 6.25 16.98 12.09
C GLU A 84 4.92 16.30 11.71
N TYR A 85 4.87 15.67 10.54
CA TYR A 85 3.73 14.85 10.15
C TYR A 85 3.53 13.69 11.14
N ALA A 86 4.59 12.96 11.49
CA ALA A 86 4.51 11.85 12.44
C ALA A 86 3.97 12.29 13.80
N LYS A 87 4.38 13.47 14.28
CA LYS A 87 3.92 14.07 15.54
C LYS A 87 2.43 14.43 15.47
N ARG A 88 2.00 15.16 14.43
CA ARG A 88 0.58 15.50 14.23
C ARG A 88 -0.30 14.27 14.10
N CYS A 89 0.16 13.27 13.35
CA CYS A 89 -0.54 12.00 13.18
C CYS A 89 -0.67 11.26 14.51
N GLY A 90 0.43 11.15 15.28
CA GLY A 90 0.44 10.51 16.61
C GLY A 90 -0.52 11.19 17.58
N GLN A 91 -0.56 12.53 17.58
CA GLN A 91 -1.49 13.30 18.39
C GLN A 91 -2.95 13.04 17.99
N TRP A 92 -3.28 13.12 16.71
CA TRP A 92 -4.63 12.86 16.23
C TRP A 92 -5.10 11.42 16.54
N ILE A 93 -4.22 10.43 16.39
CA ILE A 93 -4.53 9.03 16.74
C ILE A 93 -4.88 8.93 18.24
N ALA A 94 -4.10 9.56 19.10
CA ALA A 94 -4.30 9.48 20.55
C ALA A 94 -5.54 10.24 21.04
N GLU A 95 -5.87 11.35 20.42
CA GLU A 95 -6.94 12.27 20.88
C GLU A 95 -8.30 12.01 20.22
N SER A 96 -8.31 11.63 18.95
CA SER A 96 -9.53 11.68 18.13
C SER A 96 -9.91 10.36 17.50
N TYR A 97 -8.93 9.59 17.02
CA TYR A 97 -9.21 8.43 16.16
C TYR A 97 -10.02 7.32 16.85
N TYR A 98 -9.69 6.99 18.09
CA TYR A 98 -10.40 5.98 18.87
C TYR A 98 -11.79 6.40 19.28
N PRO A 99 -11.96 7.56 19.93
CA PRO A 99 -13.29 8.03 20.33
C PRO A 99 -14.24 8.08 19.13
N GLU A 100 -13.79 8.59 18.00
CA GLU A 100 -14.62 8.66 16.79
C GLU A 100 -15.06 7.28 16.29
N LEU A 101 -14.19 6.28 16.36
CA LEU A 101 -14.54 4.92 15.94
C LEU A 101 -15.54 4.26 16.90
N GLU A 102 -15.39 4.45 18.21
CA GLU A 102 -16.32 3.91 19.21
C GLU A 102 -17.68 4.60 19.12
N GLU A 103 -17.74 5.91 19.01
CA GLU A 103 -18.96 6.68 18.80
C GLU A 103 -19.70 6.25 17.51
N ALA A 104 -18.93 5.94 16.48
CA ALA A 104 -19.47 5.43 15.21
C ALA A 104 -19.97 3.97 15.29
N GLY A 105 -19.70 3.26 16.40
CA GLY A 105 -20.15 1.91 16.65
C GLY A 105 -19.15 0.81 16.32
N LEU A 106 -17.86 1.13 16.26
CA LEU A 106 -16.80 0.11 16.20
C LEU A 106 -16.34 -0.23 17.61
N TYR A 107 -16.68 -1.41 18.08
CA TYR A 107 -16.29 -1.86 19.41
C TYR A 107 -14.92 -2.54 19.37
N PHE A 108 -14.07 -2.14 20.30
CA PHE A 108 -12.77 -2.76 20.53
C PHE A 108 -12.88 -3.89 21.56
N ARG A 109 -11.97 -4.84 21.48
CA ARG A 109 -11.90 -5.96 22.40
C ARG A 109 -11.57 -5.46 23.82
N ARG A 110 -12.35 -5.90 24.82
CA ARG A 110 -12.17 -5.56 26.23
C ARG A 110 -12.03 -6.84 27.07
N ASP A 111 -11.32 -6.72 28.18
CA ASP A 111 -11.26 -7.75 29.21
C ASP A 111 -12.55 -7.78 30.07
N ASP A 112 -12.63 -8.71 31.01
CA ASP A 112 -13.78 -8.86 31.90
C ASP A 112 -13.96 -7.64 32.85
N ALA A 113 -12.91 -6.86 33.07
CA ALA A 113 -12.95 -5.61 33.82
C ALA A 113 -13.35 -4.39 32.98
N GLY A 114 -13.58 -4.59 31.68
CA GLY A 114 -13.95 -3.53 30.74
C GLY A 114 -12.80 -2.74 30.17
N ASN A 115 -11.53 -3.09 30.48
CA ASN A 115 -10.37 -2.43 29.91
C ASN A 115 -10.12 -2.89 28.48
N MET A 116 -9.64 -2.00 27.63
CA MET A 116 -9.22 -2.38 26.27
C MET A 116 -8.09 -3.41 26.30
N VAL A 117 -8.29 -4.53 25.64
CA VAL A 117 -7.24 -5.54 25.46
C VAL A 117 -6.26 -5.05 24.42
N THR A 118 -5.01 -4.89 24.84
CA THR A 118 -3.92 -4.40 24.00
C THR A 118 -2.83 -5.45 23.88
N SER A 119 -2.08 -5.43 22.77
CA SER A 119 -0.86 -6.22 22.69
C SER A 119 0.12 -5.80 23.79
N PRO A 120 0.88 -6.71 24.37
CA PRO A 120 1.99 -6.34 25.24
C PRO A 120 3.10 -5.67 24.44
N GLY A 121 3.97 -4.93 25.14
CA GLY A 121 5.12 -4.26 24.54
C GLY A 121 5.06 -2.75 24.60
N ARG A 122 6.11 -2.12 24.07
CA ARG A 122 6.27 -0.66 24.09
C ARG A 122 5.25 0.04 23.21
N ILE A 123 4.82 -0.62 22.16
CA ILE A 123 3.78 -0.17 21.25
C ILE A 123 2.66 -1.19 21.27
N ARG A 124 1.48 -0.69 21.52
CA ARG A 124 0.30 -1.53 21.68
C ARG A 124 -0.63 -1.38 20.50
N SER A 125 -1.11 -2.49 20.01
CA SER A 125 -2.15 -2.54 18.99
C SER A 125 -3.48 -2.93 19.59
N ILE A 126 -4.55 -2.45 18.99
CA ILE A 126 -5.93 -2.80 19.35
C ILE A 126 -6.59 -3.43 18.14
N ALA A 127 -7.37 -4.47 18.40
CA ALA A 127 -8.23 -5.09 17.42
C ALA A 127 -9.69 -4.79 17.71
N ALA A 128 -10.50 -4.74 16.66
CA ALA A 128 -11.96 -4.72 16.82
C ALA A 128 -12.44 -5.98 17.54
N ASN A 129 -13.55 -5.86 18.25
CA ASN A 129 -14.16 -7.00 18.96
C ASN A 129 -14.85 -7.96 17.99
N VAL A 130 -14.07 -8.57 17.13
CA VAL A 130 -14.49 -9.59 16.17
C VAL A 130 -13.44 -10.69 16.11
N GLN A 131 -13.85 -11.88 15.75
CA GLN A 131 -12.92 -12.96 15.45
C GLN A 131 -12.35 -12.72 14.06
N GLY A 132 -11.02 -12.71 13.95
CA GLY A 132 -10.31 -12.55 12.68
C GLY A 132 -9.84 -11.11 12.43
N ASN A 133 -10.05 -10.65 11.23
CA ASN A 133 -9.51 -9.44 10.68
C ASN A 133 -10.31 -8.18 11.08
N SER A 134 -9.66 -7.21 11.71
CA SER A 134 -10.28 -5.95 12.15
C SER A 134 -10.67 -5.03 10.99
N GLY A 135 -10.07 -5.20 9.80
CA GLY A 135 -10.32 -4.36 8.64
C GLY A 135 -11.75 -4.51 8.09
N VAL A 136 -12.34 -5.70 8.18
CA VAL A 136 -13.72 -5.94 7.69
C VAL A 136 -14.74 -5.08 8.44
N PRO A 137 -14.87 -5.17 9.77
CA PRO A 137 -15.85 -4.36 10.51
C PRO A 137 -15.55 -2.87 10.41
N PHE A 138 -14.28 -2.48 10.37
CA PHE A 138 -13.87 -1.09 10.17
C PHE A 138 -14.37 -0.56 8.81
N MET A 139 -14.15 -1.28 7.73
CA MET A 139 -14.56 -0.83 6.41
C MET A 139 -16.08 -0.91 6.21
N ASP A 140 -16.76 -1.85 6.87
CA ASP A 140 -18.22 -1.89 6.93
C ASP A 140 -18.79 -0.66 7.63
N LEU A 141 -18.17 -0.23 8.73
CA LEU A 141 -18.52 1.00 9.42
C LEU A 141 -18.36 2.21 8.47
N ARG A 142 -17.22 2.33 7.80
CA ARG A 142 -16.95 3.44 6.85
C ARG A 142 -17.99 3.48 5.73
N ARG A 143 -18.30 2.31 5.13
CA ARG A 143 -19.36 2.23 4.10
C ARG A 143 -20.72 2.67 4.64
N LYS A 144 -21.11 2.22 5.85
CA LYS A 144 -22.35 2.64 6.48
C LYS A 144 -22.41 4.14 6.75
N GLN A 145 -21.30 4.74 7.15
CA GLN A 145 -21.20 6.20 7.35
C GLN A 145 -21.43 6.96 6.04
N LEU A 146 -20.79 6.54 4.92
CA LEU A 146 -21.00 7.14 3.61
C LEU A 146 -22.46 7.04 3.17
N LEU A 147 -23.07 5.87 3.32
CA LEU A 147 -24.49 5.65 2.95
C LEU A 147 -25.43 6.53 3.79
N ARG A 148 -25.19 6.64 5.10
CA ARG A 148 -26.00 7.50 5.99
C ARG A 148 -25.86 8.98 5.67
N ALA A 149 -24.68 9.41 5.24
CA ALA A 149 -24.41 10.77 4.82
C ALA A 149 -24.94 11.07 3.41
N GLY A 150 -25.47 10.07 2.69
CA GLY A 150 -25.93 10.26 1.31
C GLY A 150 -24.81 10.54 0.30
N ILE A 151 -23.55 10.19 0.64
CA ILE A 151 -22.40 10.42 -0.24
C ILE A 151 -22.47 9.47 -1.44
N PRO A 152 -22.52 9.99 -2.68
CA PRO A 152 -22.60 9.16 -3.86
C PRO A 152 -21.31 8.37 -4.08
N MET A 153 -21.46 7.08 -4.44
CA MET A 153 -20.39 6.15 -4.72
C MET A 153 -20.60 5.54 -6.11
N LEU A 154 -19.61 5.71 -7.00
CA LEU A 154 -19.52 5.00 -8.28
C LEU A 154 -18.55 3.84 -8.11
N GLU A 155 -19.10 2.67 -7.92
CA GLU A 155 -18.40 1.42 -7.75
C GLU A 155 -18.18 0.72 -9.08
N GLU A 156 -17.18 -0.17 -9.16
CA GLU A 156 -16.80 -0.87 -10.38
C GLU A 156 -16.55 0.10 -11.55
N ALA A 157 -15.84 1.18 -11.23
CA ALA A 157 -15.45 2.21 -12.19
C ALA A 157 -13.95 2.47 -12.10
N VAL A 158 -13.22 2.26 -13.21
CA VAL A 158 -11.77 2.45 -13.27
C VAL A 158 -11.42 3.77 -13.91
N VAL A 159 -10.66 4.62 -13.21
CA VAL A 159 -10.08 5.85 -13.78
C VAL A 159 -8.99 5.47 -14.75
N THR A 160 -9.04 6.01 -15.95
CA THR A 160 -8.08 5.72 -17.03
C THR A 160 -7.18 6.91 -17.34
N ALA A 161 -7.60 8.14 -17.04
CA ALA A 161 -6.78 9.35 -17.12
C ALA A 161 -7.21 10.41 -16.10
N LEU A 162 -6.22 11.16 -15.58
CA LEU A 162 -6.42 12.47 -14.98
C LEU A 162 -6.41 13.53 -16.09
N LEU A 163 -7.23 14.56 -15.97
CA LEU A 163 -7.35 15.63 -16.94
C LEU A 163 -6.93 16.96 -16.33
N GLN A 164 -6.08 17.68 -17.05
CA GLN A 164 -5.61 19.02 -16.67
C GLN A 164 -6.22 20.05 -17.62
N ASP A 165 -6.63 21.18 -17.08
CA ASP A 165 -7.02 22.36 -17.85
C ASP A 165 -5.78 23.07 -18.46
N ASP A 166 -6.01 24.21 -19.09
CA ASP A 166 -4.97 24.99 -19.76
C ASP A 166 -3.96 25.60 -18.80
N ALA A 167 -4.28 25.71 -17.51
CA ALA A 167 -3.38 26.14 -16.46
C ALA A 167 -2.53 24.98 -15.88
N GLY A 168 -2.74 23.74 -16.35
CA GLY A 168 -2.08 22.55 -15.83
C GLY A 168 -2.66 22.03 -14.53
N GLU A 169 -3.80 22.54 -14.09
CA GLU A 169 -4.49 22.08 -12.89
C GLU A 169 -5.37 20.85 -13.20
N VAL A 170 -5.33 19.85 -12.31
CA VAL A 170 -6.21 18.68 -12.45
C VAL A 170 -7.66 19.10 -12.18
N CYS A 171 -8.47 19.03 -13.24
CA CYS A 171 -9.86 19.48 -13.23
C CYS A 171 -10.88 18.34 -13.43
N GLY A 172 -10.41 17.08 -13.49
CA GLY A 172 -11.31 15.94 -13.66
C GLY A 172 -10.63 14.68 -14.13
N VAL A 173 -11.44 13.71 -14.55
CA VAL A 173 -10.97 12.39 -14.98
C VAL A 173 -11.77 11.84 -16.17
N VAL A 174 -11.13 10.87 -16.86
CA VAL A 174 -11.85 9.87 -17.67
C VAL A 174 -11.90 8.57 -16.88
N ALA A 175 -13.04 7.91 -16.90
CA ALA A 175 -13.24 6.62 -16.28
C ALA A 175 -14.03 5.66 -17.18
N LEU A 176 -13.89 4.36 -16.93
CA LEU A 176 -14.61 3.29 -17.59
C LEU A 176 -15.53 2.62 -16.56
N ASP A 177 -16.82 2.58 -16.83
CA ASP A 177 -17.79 1.79 -16.08
C ASP A 177 -17.59 0.31 -16.45
N ILE A 178 -17.25 -0.51 -15.45
CA ILE A 178 -16.90 -1.92 -15.67
C ILE A 178 -18.13 -2.75 -16.03
N ALA A 179 -19.27 -2.44 -15.44
CA ALA A 179 -20.51 -3.18 -15.66
C ALA A 179 -21.03 -3.02 -17.09
N THR A 180 -20.93 -1.84 -17.64
CA THR A 180 -21.45 -1.52 -19.00
C THR A 180 -20.36 -1.50 -20.07
N GLY A 181 -19.11 -1.22 -19.71
CA GLY A 181 -18.01 -0.94 -20.63
C GLY A 181 -18.12 0.43 -21.32
N GLU A 182 -18.88 1.35 -20.74
CA GLU A 182 -19.03 2.70 -21.29
C GLU A 182 -18.08 3.69 -20.61
N PRO A 183 -17.28 4.43 -21.38
CA PRO A 183 -16.44 5.50 -20.84
C PRO A 183 -17.30 6.71 -20.46
N PHE A 184 -16.93 7.35 -19.35
CA PHE A 184 -17.52 8.59 -18.86
C PHE A 184 -16.45 9.53 -18.33
N SER A 185 -16.79 10.80 -18.12
CA SER A 185 -15.90 11.79 -17.50
C SER A 185 -16.53 12.37 -16.24
N VAL A 186 -15.67 12.81 -15.32
CA VAL A 186 -16.07 13.58 -14.14
C VAL A 186 -15.32 14.90 -14.15
N LEU A 187 -16.04 16.01 -14.17
CA LEU A 187 -15.50 17.34 -13.92
C LEU A 187 -15.48 17.58 -12.41
N ALA A 188 -14.33 17.97 -11.85
CA ALA A 188 -14.19 18.24 -10.42
C ALA A 188 -13.36 19.51 -10.19
N LYS A 189 -13.60 20.21 -9.06
CA LYS A 189 -12.79 21.36 -8.66
C LYS A 189 -11.47 20.91 -8.04
N ALA A 190 -11.43 19.69 -7.46
CA ALA A 190 -10.23 19.03 -6.94
C ALA A 190 -10.39 17.51 -6.99
N VAL A 191 -9.25 16.81 -7.05
CA VAL A 191 -9.18 15.34 -7.04
C VAL A 191 -8.33 14.86 -5.88
N VAL A 192 -8.87 13.93 -5.06
CA VAL A 192 -8.12 13.19 -4.04
C VAL A 192 -7.82 11.80 -4.57
N LEU A 193 -6.55 11.51 -4.81
CA LEU A 193 -6.08 10.20 -5.25
C LEU A 193 -5.81 9.31 -4.03
N ALA A 194 -6.63 8.27 -3.84
CA ALA A 194 -6.59 7.34 -2.71
C ALA A 194 -6.58 5.87 -3.17
N THR A 195 -5.86 5.58 -4.25
CA THR A 195 -5.87 4.30 -4.97
C THR A 195 -5.08 3.17 -4.30
N GLY A 196 -4.45 3.44 -3.16
CA GLY A 196 -3.68 2.46 -2.40
C GLY A 196 -2.30 2.17 -2.99
N TYR A 197 -1.69 1.05 -2.54
CA TYR A 197 -0.32 0.68 -2.91
C TYR A 197 -0.22 0.03 -4.29
N ALA A 198 1.04 -0.11 -4.74
CA ALA A 198 1.41 -0.78 -5.98
C ALA A 198 1.96 -2.21 -5.75
N ASP A 199 1.38 -2.97 -4.81
CA ASP A 199 1.96 -4.24 -4.36
C ASP A 199 1.87 -5.36 -5.39
N ARG A 200 0.90 -5.27 -6.30
CA ARG A 200 0.69 -6.29 -7.35
C ARG A 200 1.69 -6.20 -8.50
N LEU A 201 2.72 -5.38 -8.39
CA LEU A 201 3.84 -5.38 -9.32
C LEU A 201 4.76 -6.61 -9.19
N HIS A 202 4.70 -7.35 -8.07
CA HIS A 202 5.48 -8.57 -7.83
C HIS A 202 4.64 -9.84 -7.99
N LEU A 203 5.32 -10.97 -8.27
CA LEU A 203 4.68 -12.27 -8.47
C LEU A 203 3.84 -12.68 -7.26
N ARG A 204 4.41 -12.58 -6.07
CA ARG A 204 3.72 -12.79 -4.80
C ARG A 204 3.44 -11.45 -4.15
N SER A 205 2.23 -11.28 -3.69
CA SER A 205 1.78 -10.04 -3.06
C SER A 205 0.59 -10.31 -2.16
N THR A 206 0.57 -9.66 -1.01
CA THR A 206 -0.59 -9.61 -0.11
C THR A 206 -1.66 -8.65 -0.62
N GLY A 207 -1.35 -7.81 -1.61
CA GLY A 207 -2.26 -6.84 -2.22
C GLY A 207 -3.41 -7.48 -2.99
N THR A 208 -4.53 -6.78 -3.06
CA THR A 208 -5.72 -7.20 -3.80
C THR A 208 -5.57 -6.98 -5.30
N ARG A 209 -6.51 -7.52 -6.08
CA ARG A 209 -6.49 -7.44 -7.54
C ARG A 209 -6.46 -5.99 -8.05
N GLU A 210 -7.11 -5.09 -7.35
CA GLU A 210 -7.27 -3.69 -7.72
C GLU A 210 -5.97 -2.87 -7.58
N MET A 211 -4.97 -3.38 -6.86
CA MET A 211 -3.73 -2.66 -6.52
C MET A 211 -2.65 -2.79 -7.60
N SER A 212 -2.97 -2.38 -8.82
CA SER A 212 -2.14 -2.52 -10.03
C SER A 212 -1.29 -1.29 -10.37
N ALA A 213 -1.04 -0.39 -9.41
CA ALA A 213 -0.26 0.84 -9.55
C ALA A 213 -0.91 1.93 -10.42
N ASP A 214 -2.21 1.89 -10.63
CA ASP A 214 -2.91 2.87 -11.47
C ASP A 214 -2.64 4.30 -11.04
N GLY A 215 -2.72 4.60 -9.72
CA GLY A 215 -2.49 5.95 -9.22
C GLY A 215 -1.11 6.51 -9.51
N ILE A 216 -0.06 5.69 -9.46
CA ILE A 216 1.31 6.09 -9.79
C ILE A 216 1.40 6.44 -11.29
N ALA A 217 0.89 5.56 -12.16
CA ALA A 217 0.93 5.77 -13.60
C ALA A 217 0.10 7.00 -14.04
N LEU A 218 -1.11 7.15 -13.47
CA LEU A 218 -1.98 8.28 -13.74
C LEU A 218 -1.34 9.62 -13.35
N ALA A 219 -0.78 9.68 -12.14
CA ALA A 219 -0.16 10.89 -11.63
C ALA A 219 1.14 11.25 -12.37
N TYR A 220 1.97 10.26 -12.70
CA TYR A 220 3.17 10.48 -13.50
C TYR A 220 2.85 11.11 -14.87
N ARG A 221 1.79 10.63 -15.53
CA ARG A 221 1.38 11.14 -16.87
C ARG A 221 0.91 12.59 -16.85
N VAL A 222 0.51 13.12 -15.71
CA VAL A 222 0.17 14.55 -15.53
C VAL A 222 1.31 15.35 -14.91
N GLY A 223 2.52 14.77 -14.81
CA GLY A 223 3.73 15.47 -14.38
C GLY A 223 3.94 15.50 -12.86
N ALA A 224 3.21 14.70 -12.07
CA ALA A 224 3.44 14.63 -10.63
C ALA A 224 4.81 14.01 -10.32
N GLN A 225 5.54 14.62 -9.39
CA GLN A 225 6.79 14.06 -8.88
C GLN A 225 6.51 12.84 -8.01
N LEU A 226 7.44 11.88 -8.06
CA LEU A 226 7.38 10.64 -7.32
C LEU A 226 8.56 10.54 -6.34
N VAL A 227 8.40 9.80 -5.26
CA VAL A 227 9.44 9.69 -4.23
C VAL A 227 9.54 8.27 -3.69
N ASN A 228 10.76 7.82 -3.43
CA ASN A 228 11.09 6.55 -2.73
C ASN A 228 10.39 5.31 -3.33
N LEU A 229 10.14 5.26 -4.64
CA LEU A 229 9.41 4.15 -5.28
C LEU A 229 10.07 2.79 -5.05
N GLU A 230 11.36 2.75 -4.75
CA GLU A 230 12.14 1.56 -4.46
C GLU A 230 11.84 0.94 -3.10
N MET A 231 11.24 1.67 -2.16
CA MET A 231 11.04 1.24 -0.77
C MET A 231 9.84 0.30 -0.64
N GLN A 232 9.97 -0.90 -1.23
CA GLN A 232 9.00 -1.99 -1.12
C GLN A 232 9.20 -2.75 0.18
N TRP A 233 8.14 -2.91 0.98
CA TRP A 233 8.12 -3.74 2.17
C TRP A 233 7.64 -5.15 1.84
N TRP A 234 8.16 -6.13 2.62
CA TRP A 234 7.91 -7.54 2.41
C TRP A 234 7.28 -8.15 3.65
N HIS A 235 6.19 -8.87 3.46
CA HIS A 235 5.59 -9.71 4.50
C HIS A 235 6.24 -11.08 4.45
N THR A 236 6.63 -11.62 5.60
CA THR A 236 7.48 -12.81 5.65
C THR A 236 6.71 -14.12 5.78
N ASN A 237 5.52 -14.14 6.37
CA ASN A 237 4.81 -15.37 6.70
C ASN A 237 3.53 -15.56 5.85
N ASP A 238 3.59 -15.27 4.56
CA ASP A 238 2.48 -15.50 3.64
C ASP A 238 2.39 -16.99 3.26
N VAL A 239 1.20 -17.59 3.35
CA VAL A 239 1.00 -19.00 3.03
C VAL A 239 1.36 -19.24 1.57
N ARG A 240 2.27 -20.20 1.36
CA ARG A 240 2.71 -20.60 0.03
C ARG A 240 1.96 -21.81 -0.48
N TYR A 241 1.72 -22.75 0.39
CA TYR A 241 1.00 -24.00 0.07
C TYR A 241 -0.09 -24.26 1.12
N PRO A 242 -1.32 -24.62 0.71
CA PRO A 242 -1.81 -24.70 -0.69
C PRO A 242 -1.85 -23.33 -1.40
N GLY A 243 -1.57 -23.32 -2.72
CA GLY A 243 -1.42 -22.08 -3.50
C GLY A 243 -2.67 -21.18 -3.60
N ASN A 244 -3.87 -21.75 -3.40
CA ASN A 244 -5.13 -21.01 -3.35
C ASN A 244 -5.30 -20.20 -2.04
N TRP A 245 -4.44 -20.43 -1.04
CA TRP A 245 -4.44 -19.73 0.24
C TRP A 245 -3.34 -18.66 0.34
N GLN A 246 -2.66 -18.36 -0.74
CA GLN A 246 -1.79 -17.20 -0.82
C GLN A 246 -2.54 -15.95 -0.36
N ARG A 247 -1.86 -15.05 0.38
CA ARG A 247 -2.35 -13.88 1.11
C ARG A 247 -2.93 -14.18 2.50
N MET A 248 -3.12 -15.43 2.87
CA MET A 248 -3.37 -15.78 4.26
C MET A 248 -2.01 -15.84 4.96
N GLN A 249 -1.93 -15.21 6.11
CA GLN A 249 -0.67 -15.02 6.81
C GLN A 249 -0.67 -15.83 8.10
N VAL A 250 0.39 -16.59 8.33
CA VAL A 250 0.69 -17.17 9.65
C VAL A 250 1.24 -16.01 10.51
N TYR A 251 0.32 -15.18 10.97
CA TYR A 251 0.61 -13.92 11.61
C TYR A 251 -0.04 -13.86 13.00
N PRO A 252 0.75 -13.63 14.06
CA PRO A 252 0.17 -13.41 15.38
C PRO A 252 -0.65 -12.12 15.34
N ASN A 253 -1.82 -12.16 15.92
CA ASN A 253 -2.46 -10.93 16.34
C ASN A 253 -1.49 -10.26 17.35
N PRO A 254 -1.22 -8.95 17.27
CA PRO A 254 -0.40 -8.24 18.25
C PRO A 254 -0.85 -8.37 19.70
N MET A 255 -1.94 -9.08 19.94
CA MET A 255 -2.51 -9.35 21.26
C MET A 255 -2.07 -10.69 21.86
N LEU A 256 -1.20 -11.45 21.22
CA LEU A 256 -0.52 -12.57 21.85
C LEU A 256 0.29 -12.05 23.05
N GLY A 257 -0.09 -12.50 24.25
CA GLY A 257 0.31 -11.95 25.54
C GLY A 257 1.81 -11.89 25.85
N SER A 258 2.68 -12.29 24.94
CA SER A 258 4.12 -12.27 25.11
C SER A 258 4.89 -12.04 23.81
N TRP A 259 4.28 -11.45 22.78
CA TRP A 259 4.91 -11.33 21.45
C TRP A 259 5.45 -12.65 20.90
N LYS A 260 4.80 -13.76 21.21
CA LYS A 260 5.17 -15.03 20.62
C LYS A 260 4.89 -14.96 19.13
N SER A 261 5.93 -14.93 18.33
CA SER A 261 5.83 -14.98 16.88
C SER A 261 5.82 -16.41 16.38
N ALA A 262 5.46 -16.59 15.12
CA ALA A 262 5.66 -17.87 14.47
C ALA A 262 7.13 -18.28 14.55
N ARG A 263 7.38 -19.53 14.90
CA ARG A 263 8.69 -20.17 14.72
C ARG A 263 8.91 -20.41 13.25
N ASN A 264 10.09 -20.05 12.76
CA ASN A 264 10.45 -20.19 11.35
C ASN A 264 11.53 -21.25 11.17
N VAL A 265 11.23 -22.24 10.33
CA VAL A 265 12.04 -23.44 10.14
C VAL A 265 12.43 -23.54 8.67
N ASN A 266 13.72 -23.81 8.39
CA ASN A 266 14.25 -23.97 7.04
C ASN A 266 13.91 -25.34 6.43
N ALA A 267 14.36 -25.60 5.21
CA ALA A 267 14.11 -26.86 4.51
C ALA A 267 14.79 -28.10 5.14
N GLN A 268 15.72 -27.88 6.08
CA GLN A 268 16.45 -28.94 6.79
C GLN A 268 15.86 -29.21 8.18
N GLY A 269 14.78 -28.50 8.57
CA GLY A 269 14.16 -28.63 9.89
C GLY A 269 14.81 -27.79 10.99
N GLU A 270 15.76 -26.90 10.65
CA GLU A 270 16.43 -26.05 11.61
C GLU A 270 15.63 -24.77 11.85
N VAL A 271 15.43 -24.38 13.11
CA VAL A 271 14.88 -23.08 13.48
C VAL A 271 15.91 -22.00 13.15
N PHE A 272 15.56 -21.06 12.28
CA PHE A 272 16.47 -20.00 11.85
C PHE A 272 16.07 -18.61 12.34
N PHE A 273 14.87 -18.47 12.88
CA PHE A 273 14.39 -17.22 13.45
C PHE A 273 13.34 -17.51 14.54
N ASN A 274 13.57 -16.92 15.69
CA ASN A 274 12.61 -16.87 16.80
C ASN A 274 12.55 -15.41 17.29
N GLN A 275 11.44 -14.76 17.12
CA GLN A 275 11.32 -13.32 17.40
C GLN A 275 11.64 -12.94 18.84
N GLN A 276 11.39 -13.81 19.82
CA GLN A 276 11.71 -13.52 21.21
C GLN A 276 13.22 -13.44 21.48
N GLU A 277 14.00 -14.23 20.76
CA GLU A 277 15.45 -14.34 20.93
C GLU A 277 16.18 -13.39 19.98
N ASP A 278 15.73 -13.30 18.72
CA ASP A 278 16.43 -12.60 17.64
C ASP A 278 15.99 -11.12 17.50
N ASP A 279 14.77 -10.79 17.94
CA ASP A 279 14.24 -9.42 17.95
C ASP A 279 13.40 -9.13 19.20
N PRO A 280 14.02 -9.11 20.39
CA PRO A 280 13.32 -8.94 21.67
C PRO A 280 12.60 -7.60 21.81
N LEU A 281 12.91 -6.64 20.95
CA LEU A 281 12.28 -5.33 20.94
C LEU A 281 11.08 -5.26 20.00
N ALA A 282 10.87 -6.25 19.13
CA ALA A 282 9.76 -6.36 18.17
C ALA A 282 9.57 -5.11 17.28
N PHE A 283 10.65 -4.48 16.88
CA PHE A 283 10.64 -3.15 16.26
C PHE A 283 10.53 -3.12 14.75
N GLY A 284 10.46 -4.22 14.13
CA GLY A 284 10.35 -4.33 12.69
C GLY A 284 10.33 -5.79 12.32
N PRO A 285 9.29 -6.52 12.76
CA PRO A 285 9.27 -7.99 12.69
C PRO A 285 9.64 -8.49 11.30
N TYR A 286 9.33 -7.68 10.28
CA TYR A 286 9.62 -8.07 8.90
C TYR A 286 11.06 -7.82 8.46
N THR A 287 11.73 -6.77 8.97
CA THR A 287 13.08 -6.44 8.51
C THR A 287 14.12 -7.41 9.07
N VAL A 288 14.08 -7.69 10.37
CA VAL A 288 15.02 -8.62 11.01
C VAL A 288 14.77 -10.04 10.48
N GLN A 289 13.53 -10.50 10.49
CA GLN A 289 13.16 -11.82 9.97
C GLN A 289 13.53 -11.97 8.50
N LEU A 290 13.36 -10.91 7.68
CA LEU A 290 13.73 -10.91 6.27
C LEU A 290 15.22 -11.14 6.07
N LYS A 291 16.07 -10.52 6.89
CA LYS A 291 17.53 -10.72 6.85
C LYS A 291 17.92 -12.16 7.21
N HIS A 292 17.31 -12.73 8.24
CA HIS A 292 17.53 -14.15 8.58
C HIS A 292 17.10 -15.07 7.43
N LEU A 293 15.96 -14.81 6.80
CA LEU A 293 15.50 -15.57 5.65
C LEU A 293 16.46 -15.48 4.45
N VAL A 294 16.96 -14.28 4.14
CA VAL A 294 17.95 -14.10 3.07
C VAL A 294 19.20 -14.94 3.32
N LYS A 295 19.67 -15.03 4.57
CA LYS A 295 20.79 -15.92 4.94
C LYS A 295 20.48 -17.39 4.63
N GLN A 296 19.25 -17.87 4.91
CA GLN A 296 18.86 -19.25 4.57
C GLN A 296 18.84 -19.48 3.06
N VAL A 297 18.31 -18.52 2.29
CA VAL A 297 18.30 -18.61 0.81
C VAL A 297 19.72 -18.67 0.25
N ARG A 298 20.64 -17.79 0.71
CA ARG A 298 22.04 -17.78 0.27
C ARG A 298 22.79 -19.07 0.65
N ALA A 299 22.45 -19.65 1.81
CA ALA A 299 23.03 -20.91 2.28
C ALA A 299 22.44 -22.16 1.59
N GLY A 300 21.48 -22.02 0.66
CA GLY A 300 20.79 -23.14 0.02
C GLY A 300 19.88 -23.94 0.96
N LYS A 301 19.50 -23.37 2.10
CA LYS A 301 18.65 -24.01 3.13
C LYS A 301 17.17 -23.65 3.03
N ALA A 302 16.78 -22.80 2.09
CA ALA A 302 15.38 -22.50 1.79
C ALA A 302 14.75 -23.58 0.88
N ARG A 303 13.43 -23.69 0.94
CA ARG A 303 12.65 -24.43 -0.07
C ARG A 303 12.74 -23.70 -1.41
N TYR A 304 12.28 -24.38 -2.46
CA TYR A 304 12.18 -23.78 -3.79
C TYR A 304 11.57 -22.37 -3.72
N ASP A 305 12.21 -21.42 -4.38
CA ASP A 305 11.74 -20.05 -4.51
C ASP A 305 11.62 -19.31 -3.14
N GLY A 306 12.56 -19.61 -2.20
CA GLY A 306 12.68 -18.94 -0.92
C GLY A 306 11.62 -19.32 0.13
N GLY A 307 10.91 -20.44 -0.06
CA GLY A 307 9.96 -20.95 0.91
C GLY A 307 10.61 -21.52 2.18
N TYR A 308 9.86 -21.49 3.27
CA TYR A 308 10.21 -22.03 4.58
C TYR A 308 8.94 -22.40 5.34
N PHE A 309 9.04 -22.89 6.56
CA PHE A 309 7.89 -23.29 7.35
C PHE A 309 7.68 -22.37 8.53
N SER A 310 6.42 -22.06 8.85
CA SER A 310 6.03 -21.21 9.97
C SER A 310 4.87 -21.82 10.73
N GLY A 311 4.89 -21.69 12.06
CA GLY A 311 3.81 -22.15 12.93
C GLY A 311 4.00 -21.73 14.38
N PHE A 312 3.05 -22.11 15.21
CA PHE A 312 3.00 -21.76 16.64
C PHE A 312 2.99 -22.99 17.55
N ASP A 313 3.54 -24.11 17.09
CA ASP A 313 3.62 -25.40 17.81
C ASP A 313 4.34 -25.35 19.16
N HIS A 314 5.01 -24.24 19.47
CA HIS A 314 5.67 -23.92 20.73
C HIS A 314 4.83 -23.01 21.66
N VAL A 315 3.60 -22.63 21.24
CA VAL A 315 2.69 -21.74 21.96
C VAL A 315 1.46 -22.51 22.42
N ASP A 316 0.89 -22.14 23.57
CA ASP A 316 -0.34 -22.74 24.04
C ASP A 316 -1.45 -22.67 22.95
N PRO A 317 -2.08 -23.80 22.58
CA PRO A 317 -3.10 -23.81 21.54
C PRO A 317 -4.28 -22.85 21.79
N ALA A 318 -4.65 -22.61 23.06
CA ALA A 318 -5.69 -21.66 23.40
C ALA A 318 -5.27 -20.22 23.12
N GLU A 319 -4.01 -19.87 23.38
CA GLU A 319 -3.45 -18.58 23.00
C GLU A 319 -3.40 -18.43 21.47
N VAL A 320 -2.97 -19.45 20.74
CA VAL A 320 -2.92 -19.44 19.27
C VAL A 320 -4.32 -19.19 18.70
N GLU A 321 -5.33 -19.92 19.19
CA GLU A 321 -6.72 -19.76 18.73
C GLU A 321 -7.29 -18.38 19.08
N ALA A 322 -6.96 -17.84 20.25
CA ALA A 322 -7.46 -16.55 20.71
C ALA A 322 -6.82 -15.36 19.96
N TYR A 323 -5.54 -15.47 19.59
CA TYR A 323 -4.73 -14.32 19.20
C TYR A 323 -4.15 -14.39 17.78
N THR A 324 -4.15 -15.53 17.11
CA THR A 324 -3.71 -15.61 15.72
C THR A 324 -4.84 -15.26 14.77
N THR A 325 -4.62 -14.26 13.92
CA THR A 325 -5.64 -13.63 13.07
C THR A 325 -6.47 -14.63 12.27
N TYR A 326 -5.86 -15.67 11.76
CA TYR A 326 -6.52 -16.65 10.89
C TYR A 326 -6.53 -18.08 11.47
N ALA A 327 -6.14 -18.30 12.75
CA ALA A 327 -5.99 -19.65 13.30
C ALA A 327 -7.25 -20.49 13.16
N LYS A 328 -8.42 -19.93 13.51
CA LYS A 328 -9.71 -20.63 13.37
C LYS A 328 -10.04 -20.95 11.92
N LEU A 329 -9.75 -20.02 11.00
CA LEU A 329 -9.98 -20.23 9.57
C LEU A 329 -9.02 -21.30 9.03
N PHE A 330 -7.74 -21.25 9.39
CA PHE A 330 -6.78 -22.29 9.03
C PHE A 330 -7.25 -23.67 9.51
N LYS A 331 -7.67 -23.78 10.75
CA LYS A 331 -8.18 -25.03 11.33
C LYS A 331 -9.43 -25.55 10.61
N GLN A 332 -10.37 -24.68 10.26
CA GLN A 332 -11.56 -25.03 9.47
C GLN A 332 -11.19 -25.52 8.06
N LEU A 333 -10.07 -25.07 7.52
CA LEU A 333 -9.54 -25.44 6.22
C LEU A 333 -8.56 -26.64 6.29
N GLY A 334 -8.37 -27.24 7.47
CA GLY A 334 -7.55 -28.43 7.66
C GLY A 334 -6.08 -28.16 7.94
N LEU A 335 -5.71 -26.92 8.33
CA LEU A 335 -4.36 -26.57 8.78
C LEU A 335 -4.41 -26.05 10.22
N ASP A 336 -3.78 -26.74 11.14
CA ASP A 336 -3.69 -26.31 12.53
C ASP A 336 -2.31 -25.69 12.82
N VAL A 337 -2.20 -24.36 12.61
CA VAL A 337 -0.96 -23.60 12.82
C VAL A 337 -0.48 -23.61 14.29
N GLY A 338 -1.32 -24.06 15.24
CA GLY A 338 -0.96 -24.27 16.63
C GLY A 338 -0.26 -25.60 16.90
N SER A 339 -0.31 -26.55 15.96
CA SER A 339 0.31 -27.88 16.08
C SER A 339 1.15 -28.26 14.88
N GLU A 340 0.99 -27.55 13.74
CA GLU A 340 1.65 -27.85 12.48
C GLU A 340 2.43 -26.66 11.95
N LEU A 341 3.51 -26.94 11.23
CA LEU A 341 4.26 -25.95 10.46
C LEU A 341 3.68 -25.85 9.05
N VAL A 342 3.30 -24.66 8.65
CA VAL A 342 2.72 -24.36 7.35
C VAL A 342 3.81 -23.80 6.41
N GLU A 343 3.85 -24.25 5.17
CA GLU A 343 4.78 -23.71 4.19
C GLU A 343 4.43 -22.26 3.86
N THR A 344 5.34 -21.35 4.14
CA THR A 344 5.22 -19.90 3.96
C THR A 344 6.34 -19.37 3.08
N ALA A 345 6.19 -18.15 2.60
CA ALA A 345 7.21 -17.42 1.85
C ALA A 345 7.01 -15.92 1.98
N VAL A 346 7.98 -15.17 1.45
CA VAL A 346 7.93 -13.72 1.37
C VAL A 346 6.94 -13.28 0.29
N SER A 347 6.20 -12.20 0.57
CA SER A 347 5.31 -11.52 -0.39
C SER A 347 5.50 -9.99 -0.31
N ALA A 348 5.38 -9.29 -1.42
CA ALA A 348 5.28 -7.84 -1.43
C ALA A 348 4.02 -7.42 -0.64
N HIS A 349 4.17 -6.47 0.29
CA HIS A 349 3.11 -6.15 1.25
C HIS A 349 2.60 -4.71 1.09
N TYR A 350 3.44 -3.73 1.36
CA TYR A 350 3.15 -2.31 1.14
C TYR A 350 4.40 -1.57 0.70
N ARG A 351 4.23 -0.33 0.27
CA ARG A 351 5.33 0.49 -0.23
C ARG A 351 5.37 1.81 0.51
N GLN A 352 6.56 2.26 0.86
CA GLN A 352 6.80 3.59 1.43
C GLN A 352 7.05 4.65 0.34
N GLY A 353 6.90 4.29 -0.92
CA GLY A 353 7.10 5.14 -2.07
C GLY A 353 5.82 5.37 -2.86
N GLY A 354 5.71 6.53 -3.47
CA GLY A 354 4.53 6.94 -4.22
C GLY A 354 4.67 8.36 -4.73
N LEU A 355 3.58 9.13 -4.73
CA LEU A 355 3.58 10.53 -5.10
C LEU A 355 4.29 11.37 -4.04
N LEU A 356 5.10 12.33 -4.48
CA LEU A 356 5.63 13.36 -3.59
C LEU A 356 4.49 14.29 -3.18
N VAL A 357 4.32 14.45 -1.89
CA VAL A 357 3.29 15.32 -1.29
C VAL A 357 3.90 16.28 -0.28
N ASP A 358 3.22 17.38 -0.06
CA ASP A 358 3.40 18.17 1.14
C ASP A 358 2.67 17.49 2.32
N PRO A 359 3.40 17.02 3.35
CA PRO A 359 2.79 16.29 4.46
C PRO A 359 1.85 17.14 5.35
N ALA A 360 1.86 18.47 5.18
CA ALA A 360 0.96 19.36 5.90
C ALA A 360 -0.41 19.51 5.25
N THR A 361 -0.48 19.30 3.91
CA THR A 361 -1.68 19.55 3.11
C THR A 361 -2.12 18.35 2.29
N MET A 362 -1.28 17.34 2.15
CA MET A 362 -1.45 16.22 1.20
C MET A 362 -1.60 16.67 -0.26
N ALA A 363 -1.21 17.90 -0.59
CA ALA A 363 -1.15 18.37 -1.97
C ALA A 363 0.02 17.69 -2.70
N SER A 364 -0.22 17.23 -3.92
CA SER A 364 0.84 16.78 -4.82
C SER A 364 1.57 17.96 -5.43
N THR A 365 2.57 17.69 -6.27
CA THR A 365 3.27 18.74 -7.03
C THR A 365 2.47 19.27 -8.24
N VAL A 366 1.30 18.70 -8.49
CA VAL A 366 0.37 19.13 -9.56
C VAL A 366 -0.84 19.81 -8.92
N PRO A 367 -1.14 21.06 -9.29
CA PRO A 367 -2.31 21.77 -8.76
C PRO A 367 -3.62 20.99 -8.95
N GLY A 368 -4.55 21.11 -8.00
CA GLY A 368 -5.84 20.42 -8.03
C GLY A 368 -5.78 18.92 -7.71
N LEU A 369 -4.57 18.34 -7.55
CA LEU A 369 -4.36 16.92 -7.21
C LEU A 369 -3.83 16.77 -5.79
N TYR A 370 -4.64 16.15 -4.94
CA TYR A 370 -4.32 15.77 -3.56
C TYR A 370 -4.19 14.25 -3.44
N VAL A 371 -3.52 13.80 -2.39
CA VAL A 371 -3.19 12.38 -2.23
C VAL A 371 -3.55 11.92 -0.83
N ALA A 372 -4.06 10.71 -0.69
CA ALA A 372 -4.30 10.11 0.61
C ALA A 372 -3.97 8.62 0.62
N GLY A 373 -3.27 8.19 1.67
CA GLY A 373 -2.93 6.78 1.89
C GLY A 373 -1.81 6.26 1.02
N GLY A 374 -1.81 4.98 0.75
CA GLY A 374 -0.66 4.22 0.23
C GLY A 374 -0.18 4.57 -1.19
N VAL A 375 -0.83 5.45 -1.90
CA VAL A 375 -0.34 6.00 -3.17
C VAL A 375 0.60 7.18 -2.95
N GLY A 376 0.61 7.77 -1.74
CA GLY A 376 1.56 8.80 -1.31
C GLY A 376 2.87 8.19 -0.83
N GLY A 377 3.99 8.86 -1.13
CA GLY A 377 5.33 8.40 -0.79
C GLY A 377 5.90 9.00 0.50
N HIS A 378 5.05 9.48 1.40
CA HIS A 378 5.46 10.18 2.61
C HIS A 378 5.55 9.29 3.85
N SER A 379 4.88 8.14 3.86
CA SER A 379 4.93 7.18 4.97
C SER A 379 4.54 5.76 4.54
N ASN A 380 4.88 4.79 5.38
CA ASN A 380 4.27 3.46 5.33
C ASN A 380 2.84 3.51 5.85
N GLY A 381 1.93 2.80 5.19
CA GLY A 381 0.54 2.83 5.55
C GLY A 381 0.14 1.85 6.65
N LEU A 382 -0.20 2.38 7.79
CA LEU A 382 -1.08 1.74 8.76
C LEU A 382 -2.49 2.30 8.58
N ILE A 383 -3.53 1.57 8.97
CA ILE A 383 -4.93 2.02 8.81
C ILE A 383 -5.16 3.40 9.43
N ALA A 384 -4.62 3.65 10.62
CA ALA A 384 -4.74 4.94 11.28
C ALA A 384 -4.04 6.07 10.50
N LEU A 385 -2.83 5.82 9.98
CA LEU A 385 -2.08 6.81 9.19
C LEU A 385 -2.82 7.16 7.90
N VAL A 386 -3.18 6.16 7.11
CA VAL A 386 -3.88 6.42 5.84
C VAL A 386 -5.26 7.09 6.06
N THR A 387 -5.89 6.85 7.22
CA THR A 387 -7.12 7.55 7.62
C THR A 387 -6.80 9.03 7.93
N TYR A 388 -5.70 9.29 8.64
CA TYR A 388 -5.22 10.66 8.90
C TYR A 388 -4.91 11.42 7.61
N ASP A 389 -4.27 10.78 6.64
CA ASP A 389 -4.05 11.38 5.31
C ASP A 389 -5.36 11.81 4.65
N GLY A 390 -6.39 10.95 4.75
CA GLY A 390 -7.72 11.28 4.23
C GLY A 390 -8.32 12.54 4.88
N LYS A 391 -8.10 12.72 6.20
CA LYS A 391 -8.48 13.93 6.92
C LYS A 391 -7.73 15.16 6.40
N VAL A 392 -6.40 15.09 6.38
CA VAL A 392 -5.55 16.23 5.97
C VAL A 392 -5.85 16.63 4.52
N ALA A 393 -5.99 15.67 3.62
CA ALA A 393 -6.36 15.95 2.24
C ALA A 393 -7.74 16.61 2.13
N ALA A 394 -8.72 16.15 2.91
CA ALA A 394 -10.07 16.71 2.91
C ALA A 394 -10.09 18.16 3.45
N ASP A 395 -9.36 18.44 4.52
CA ASP A 395 -9.26 19.80 5.08
C ASP A 395 -8.70 20.75 4.02
N SER A 396 -7.60 20.36 3.35
CA SER A 396 -6.96 21.17 2.32
C SER A 396 -7.82 21.34 1.06
N VAL A 397 -8.52 20.27 0.65
CA VAL A 397 -9.44 20.32 -0.49
C VAL A 397 -10.64 21.22 -0.19
N ALA A 398 -11.18 21.18 1.01
CA ALA A 398 -12.29 22.04 1.40
C ALA A 398 -11.96 23.54 1.27
N ASP A 399 -10.74 23.92 1.67
CA ASP A 399 -10.24 25.29 1.47
C ASP A 399 -9.99 25.60 -0.01
N HIS A 400 -9.44 24.64 -0.75
CA HIS A 400 -9.14 24.81 -2.17
C HIS A 400 -10.38 25.02 -3.04
N VAL A 401 -11.48 24.30 -2.79
CA VAL A 401 -12.70 24.34 -3.62
C VAL A 401 -13.66 25.47 -3.25
N ARG A 402 -13.41 26.13 -2.10
CA ARG A 402 -14.25 27.24 -1.60
C ARG A 402 -14.29 28.38 -2.64
N ASP A 403 -15.47 28.79 -3.00
CA ASP A 403 -15.74 29.86 -3.98
C ASP A 403 -15.05 29.70 -5.34
N ARG A 404 -14.49 28.52 -5.61
CA ARG A 404 -13.79 28.23 -6.87
C ARG A 404 -14.80 27.79 -7.94
N PRO A 405 -14.78 28.39 -9.14
CA PRO A 405 -15.59 27.92 -10.25
C PRO A 405 -15.07 26.57 -10.78
N TYR A 406 -15.92 25.85 -11.47
CA TYR A 406 -15.48 24.69 -12.26
C TYR A 406 -14.65 25.16 -13.46
N SER A 407 -13.58 24.45 -13.74
CA SER A 407 -12.82 24.57 -14.97
C SER A 407 -13.53 23.91 -16.15
N THR A 408 -12.90 23.86 -17.29
CA THR A 408 -13.43 23.19 -18.49
C THR A 408 -12.60 21.94 -18.79
N LEU A 409 -13.27 20.81 -19.06
CA LEU A 409 -12.56 19.60 -19.46
C LEU A 409 -11.95 19.75 -20.86
N PRO A 410 -10.68 19.37 -21.06
CA PRO A 410 -9.99 19.44 -22.35
C PRO A 410 -10.56 18.38 -23.31
N GLN A 411 -11.37 18.81 -24.27
CA GLN A 411 -12.11 17.92 -25.17
C GLN A 411 -11.21 17.03 -26.03
N GLU A 412 -10.07 17.54 -26.47
CA GLU A 412 -9.11 16.77 -27.23
C GLU A 412 -8.52 15.60 -26.42
N LYS A 413 -8.07 15.87 -25.18
CA LYS A 413 -7.55 14.84 -24.26
C LYS A 413 -8.63 13.79 -23.91
N LEU A 414 -9.88 14.24 -23.72
CA LEU A 414 -11.03 13.36 -23.52
C LEU A 414 -11.21 12.38 -24.67
N GLU A 415 -11.17 12.87 -25.90
CA GLU A 415 -11.38 12.04 -27.09
C GLU A 415 -10.18 11.12 -27.36
N GLN A 416 -8.95 11.60 -27.14
CA GLN A 416 -7.74 10.79 -27.22
C GLN A 416 -7.80 9.63 -26.23
N GLU A 417 -8.16 9.88 -24.98
CA GLU A 417 -8.26 8.84 -23.96
C GLU A 417 -9.40 7.86 -24.25
N ARG A 418 -10.55 8.34 -24.68
CA ARG A 418 -11.64 7.48 -25.12
C ARG A 418 -11.19 6.50 -26.20
N LYS A 419 -10.49 6.99 -27.22
CA LYS A 419 -9.93 6.18 -28.31
C LYS A 419 -8.88 5.18 -27.78
N ARG A 420 -7.98 5.64 -26.89
CA ARG A 420 -6.96 4.77 -26.28
C ARG A 420 -7.60 3.59 -25.55
N VAL A 421 -8.59 3.86 -24.71
CA VAL A 421 -9.31 2.82 -23.94
C VAL A 421 -10.03 1.85 -24.89
N GLN A 422 -10.74 2.37 -25.89
CA GLN A 422 -11.46 1.54 -26.87
C GLN A 422 -10.53 0.68 -27.72
N ASN A 423 -9.35 1.18 -28.09
CA ASN A 423 -8.37 0.44 -28.88
C ASN A 423 -7.76 -0.76 -28.14
N LEU A 424 -7.86 -0.82 -26.82
CA LEU A 424 -7.46 -2.00 -26.04
C LEU A 424 -8.51 -3.12 -26.15
N LEU A 425 -9.75 -2.83 -26.53
CA LEU A 425 -10.80 -3.80 -26.80
C LEU A 425 -10.66 -4.34 -28.24
N ARG A 426 -9.60 -5.09 -28.49
CA ARG A 426 -9.27 -5.64 -29.80
C ARG A 426 -9.05 -7.15 -29.72
N PRO A 427 -9.33 -7.90 -30.80
CA PRO A 427 -9.15 -9.34 -30.80
C PRO A 427 -7.68 -9.74 -30.60
N LEU A 428 -7.49 -10.89 -29.99
CA LEU A 428 -6.17 -11.47 -29.78
C LEU A 428 -5.59 -11.91 -31.15
N PRO A 429 -4.46 -11.35 -31.60
CA PRO A 429 -3.78 -11.81 -32.82
C PRO A 429 -3.30 -13.27 -32.68
N ALA A 430 -3.09 -13.97 -33.77
CA ALA A 430 -2.62 -15.37 -33.78
C ALA A 430 -1.36 -15.59 -32.94
N ASN A 431 -0.40 -14.65 -33.00
CA ASN A 431 0.84 -14.68 -32.21
C ASN A 431 0.79 -13.66 -31.04
N GLY A 432 -0.39 -13.23 -30.64
CA GLY A 432 -0.57 -12.23 -29.59
C GLY A 432 -0.53 -12.83 -28.19
N THR A 433 -0.42 -11.95 -27.20
CA THR A 433 -0.38 -12.34 -25.79
C THR A 433 -1.62 -11.79 -25.08
N PRO A 434 -2.41 -12.61 -24.39
CA PRO A 434 -3.55 -12.11 -23.62
C PRO A 434 -3.07 -11.32 -22.39
N PRO A 435 -3.80 -10.26 -21.97
CA PRO A 435 -3.37 -9.31 -20.93
C PRO A 435 -2.98 -9.96 -19.60
N VAL A 436 -3.69 -10.99 -19.18
CA VAL A 436 -3.37 -11.74 -17.95
C VAL A 436 -1.97 -12.37 -18.00
N ARG A 437 -1.52 -12.81 -19.16
CA ARG A 437 -0.14 -13.33 -19.35
C ARG A 437 0.88 -12.21 -19.36
N VAL A 438 0.56 -11.07 -19.98
CA VAL A 438 1.44 -9.88 -19.94
C VAL A 438 1.65 -9.43 -18.49
N LYS A 439 0.59 -9.31 -17.71
CA LYS A 439 0.68 -9.00 -16.26
C LYS A 439 1.53 -10.02 -15.51
N LYS A 440 1.41 -11.32 -15.83
CA LYS A 440 2.24 -12.36 -15.21
C LYS A 440 3.72 -12.21 -15.59
N MET A 441 4.03 -11.89 -16.84
CA MET A 441 5.42 -11.64 -17.30
C MET A 441 6.04 -10.46 -16.53
N ILE A 442 5.33 -9.32 -16.44
CA ILE A 442 5.78 -8.15 -15.69
C ILE A 442 6.04 -8.52 -14.22
N ARG A 443 5.12 -9.20 -13.57
CA ARG A 443 5.23 -9.57 -12.15
C ARG A 443 6.35 -10.57 -11.89
N GLN A 444 6.60 -11.52 -12.80
CA GLN A 444 7.72 -12.44 -12.72
C GLN A 444 9.04 -11.68 -12.84
N LEU A 445 9.16 -10.81 -13.84
CA LEU A 445 10.33 -9.99 -14.07
C LEU A 445 10.69 -9.15 -12.84
N MET A 446 9.68 -8.49 -12.24
CA MET A 446 9.89 -7.71 -11.02
C MET A 446 10.28 -8.58 -9.83
N TRP A 447 9.77 -9.80 -9.76
CA TRP A 447 10.16 -10.77 -8.73
C TRP A 447 11.62 -11.20 -8.88
N ASP A 448 12.05 -11.49 -10.10
CA ASP A 448 13.38 -12.04 -10.39
C ASP A 448 14.50 -10.99 -10.27
N HIS A 449 14.21 -9.73 -10.60
CA HIS A 449 15.20 -8.67 -10.69
C HIS A 449 15.07 -7.54 -9.66
N LEU A 450 13.88 -7.38 -9.08
CA LEU A 450 13.59 -6.37 -8.05
C LEU A 450 12.91 -6.99 -6.82
N GLY A 451 13.24 -8.24 -6.50
CA GLY A 451 12.78 -8.96 -5.33
C GLY A 451 13.36 -8.43 -4.02
N VAL A 452 13.45 -9.30 -3.02
CA VAL A 452 14.00 -8.95 -1.70
C VAL A 452 15.43 -8.43 -1.85
N GLU A 453 16.31 -9.21 -2.50
CA GLU A 453 17.65 -8.80 -2.87
C GLU A 453 17.70 -8.34 -4.33
N LYS A 454 18.50 -7.33 -4.60
CA LYS A 454 18.68 -6.75 -5.93
C LYS A 454 20.09 -6.18 -6.11
N ASN A 455 20.52 -6.04 -7.35
CA ASN A 455 21.77 -5.41 -7.73
C ASN A 455 21.63 -4.67 -9.06
N GLU A 456 22.62 -3.86 -9.39
CA GLU A 456 22.60 -3.04 -10.60
C GLU A 456 22.42 -3.85 -11.89
N ALA A 457 23.11 -4.97 -12.03
CA ALA A 457 23.03 -5.82 -13.22
C ALA A 457 21.61 -6.37 -13.43
N GLY A 458 20.99 -6.90 -12.39
CA GLY A 458 19.61 -7.39 -12.42
C GLY A 458 18.60 -6.28 -12.74
N MET A 459 18.76 -5.11 -12.12
CA MET A 459 17.88 -3.97 -12.35
C MET A 459 17.99 -3.39 -13.77
N ARG A 460 19.22 -3.31 -14.34
CA ARG A 460 19.40 -2.93 -15.76
C ARG A 460 18.76 -3.94 -16.69
N ARG A 461 18.90 -5.23 -16.40
CA ARG A 461 18.23 -6.29 -17.16
C ARG A 461 16.70 -6.18 -17.07
N ALA A 462 16.16 -5.80 -15.91
CA ALA A 462 14.73 -5.55 -15.76
C ALA A 462 14.25 -4.43 -16.70
N LEU A 463 14.97 -3.32 -16.81
CA LEU A 463 14.61 -2.21 -17.72
C LEU A 463 14.60 -2.66 -19.19
N GLU A 464 15.61 -3.42 -19.62
CA GLU A 464 15.66 -3.96 -20.98
C GLU A 464 14.42 -4.84 -21.28
N LEU A 465 14.07 -5.73 -20.34
CA LEU A 465 12.93 -6.63 -20.50
C LEU A 465 11.58 -5.89 -20.42
N LEU A 466 11.47 -4.86 -19.59
CA LEU A 466 10.27 -4.00 -19.54
C LEU A 466 10.09 -3.25 -20.85
N GLU A 467 11.18 -2.72 -21.43
CA GLU A 467 11.13 -2.05 -22.73
C GLU A 467 10.78 -3.03 -23.84
N ASP A 468 11.31 -4.24 -23.81
CA ASP A 468 10.92 -5.30 -24.75
C ASP A 468 9.42 -5.62 -24.67
N ILE A 469 8.85 -5.72 -23.47
CA ILE A 469 7.41 -5.90 -23.29
C ILE A 469 6.66 -4.68 -23.84
N ARG A 470 7.14 -3.46 -23.60
CA ARG A 470 6.52 -2.22 -24.06
C ARG A 470 6.43 -2.15 -25.59
N VAL A 471 7.55 -2.45 -26.29
CA VAL A 471 7.64 -2.22 -27.74
C VAL A 471 7.18 -3.43 -28.56
N ARG A 472 7.24 -4.64 -28.03
CA ARG A 472 6.89 -5.87 -28.78
C ARG A 472 5.64 -6.57 -28.28
N VAL A 473 5.46 -6.69 -26.98
CA VAL A 473 4.36 -7.50 -26.40
C VAL A 473 3.07 -6.68 -26.28
N LEU A 474 3.12 -5.46 -25.74
CA LEU A 474 1.92 -4.62 -25.60
C LEU A 474 1.23 -4.31 -26.95
N PRO A 475 1.94 -4.00 -28.05
CA PRO A 475 1.29 -3.79 -29.34
C PRO A 475 0.59 -5.05 -29.89
N ALA A 476 1.09 -6.23 -29.55
CA ALA A 476 0.50 -7.54 -29.93
C ALA A 476 -0.48 -8.09 -28.88
N MET A 477 -0.74 -7.36 -27.81
CA MET A 477 -1.72 -7.75 -26.80
C MET A 477 -3.14 -7.64 -27.34
N GLY A 478 -4.01 -8.62 -27.04
CA GLY A 478 -5.41 -8.61 -27.44
C GLY A 478 -6.27 -9.49 -26.56
N LEU A 479 -7.57 -9.50 -26.80
CA LEU A 479 -8.58 -10.12 -25.95
C LEU A 479 -9.20 -11.34 -26.63
N THR A 480 -9.47 -12.38 -25.86
CA THR A 480 -10.24 -13.55 -26.32
C THR A 480 -11.76 -13.33 -26.27
N ASN A 481 -12.19 -12.34 -25.51
CA ASN A 481 -13.58 -11.91 -25.38
C ASN A 481 -13.68 -10.40 -25.65
N LEU A 482 -14.55 -9.99 -26.57
CA LEU A 482 -14.74 -8.61 -26.99
C LEU A 482 -16.05 -7.99 -26.46
N THR A 483 -16.76 -8.66 -25.55
CA THR A 483 -17.90 -8.04 -24.88
C THR A 483 -17.41 -6.84 -24.08
N ARG A 484 -18.22 -5.79 -23.98
CA ARG A 484 -17.88 -4.60 -23.20
C ARG A 484 -18.18 -4.80 -21.73
N SER A 485 -19.35 -5.37 -21.45
CA SER A 485 -19.86 -5.56 -20.09
C SER A 485 -19.03 -6.56 -19.31
N CYS A 486 -18.62 -6.17 -18.10
CA CYS A 486 -17.86 -7.00 -17.14
C CYS A 486 -16.61 -7.66 -17.74
N ASN A 487 -15.91 -6.99 -18.66
CA ASN A 487 -14.77 -7.54 -19.38
C ASN A 487 -13.47 -7.39 -18.57
N HIS A 488 -13.18 -8.39 -17.75
CA HIS A 488 -11.94 -8.42 -16.97
C HIS A 488 -10.66 -8.51 -17.82
N GLY A 489 -10.71 -9.06 -19.02
CA GLY A 489 -9.58 -9.05 -19.95
C GLY A 489 -9.22 -7.63 -20.39
N TRP A 490 -10.22 -6.80 -20.61
CA TRP A 490 -10.02 -5.39 -20.95
C TRP A 490 -9.43 -4.60 -19.79
N LEU A 491 -9.89 -4.85 -18.54
CA LEU A 491 -9.30 -4.26 -17.35
C LEU A 491 -7.83 -4.71 -17.17
N ASP A 492 -7.55 -5.99 -17.41
CA ASP A 492 -6.17 -6.50 -17.36
C ASP A 492 -5.26 -5.84 -18.42
N ALA A 493 -5.82 -5.41 -19.57
CA ALA A 493 -5.08 -4.67 -20.59
C ALA A 493 -4.75 -3.24 -20.13
N LEU A 494 -5.70 -2.55 -19.48
CA LEU A 494 -5.47 -1.24 -18.84
C LEU A 494 -4.40 -1.34 -17.76
N ASP A 495 -4.53 -2.34 -16.88
CA ASP A 495 -3.57 -2.60 -15.81
C ASP A 495 -2.15 -2.85 -16.36
N ALA A 496 -2.01 -3.70 -17.39
CA ALA A 496 -0.72 -4.03 -17.97
C ALA A 496 0.03 -2.79 -18.47
N ALA A 497 -0.68 -1.86 -19.12
CA ALA A 497 -0.10 -0.59 -19.56
C ALA A 497 0.39 0.28 -18.40
N ASN A 498 -0.41 0.37 -17.31
CA ASN A 498 -0.02 1.12 -16.11
C ASN A 498 1.13 0.44 -15.35
N MET A 499 1.13 -0.88 -15.27
CA MET A 499 2.17 -1.65 -14.58
C MET A 499 3.54 -1.46 -15.23
N ILE A 500 3.64 -1.41 -16.57
CA ILE A 500 4.92 -1.18 -17.27
C ILE A 500 5.52 0.15 -16.84
N ASP A 501 4.73 1.24 -16.84
CA ASP A 501 5.22 2.55 -16.43
C ASP A 501 5.67 2.54 -14.97
N ALA A 502 4.82 2.06 -14.07
CA ALA A 502 5.13 2.01 -12.64
C ALA A 502 6.34 1.11 -12.31
N CYS A 503 6.52 -0.01 -13.02
CA CYS A 503 7.67 -0.88 -12.86
C CYS A 503 8.96 -0.21 -13.32
N ALA A 504 8.97 0.41 -14.51
CA ALA A 504 10.15 1.10 -15.02
C ALA A 504 10.59 2.23 -14.06
N LEU A 505 9.65 3.08 -13.61
CA LEU A 505 9.91 4.14 -12.63
C LEU A 505 10.45 3.59 -11.31
N THR A 506 9.91 2.47 -10.83
CA THR A 506 10.39 1.79 -9.62
C THR A 506 11.82 1.27 -9.79
N VAL A 507 12.14 0.65 -10.93
CA VAL A 507 13.49 0.13 -11.20
C VAL A 507 14.50 1.29 -11.30
N HIS A 508 14.15 2.38 -11.98
CA HIS A 508 15.00 3.57 -12.04
C HIS A 508 15.26 4.18 -10.67
N SER A 509 14.23 4.25 -9.82
CA SER A 509 14.35 4.73 -8.44
C SER A 509 15.29 3.83 -7.62
N ALA A 510 15.18 2.51 -7.79
CA ALA A 510 16.04 1.54 -7.12
C ALA A 510 17.51 1.59 -7.60
N LEU A 511 17.74 1.83 -8.89
CA LEU A 511 19.09 2.04 -9.44
C LEU A 511 19.75 3.28 -8.86
N ASN A 512 18.98 4.36 -8.69
CA ASN A 512 19.50 5.62 -8.18
C ASN A 512 19.96 5.52 -6.72
N ARG A 513 19.22 4.80 -5.82
CA ARG A 513 19.59 4.64 -4.41
C ARG A 513 20.73 3.65 -4.23
N LYS A 514 21.87 4.10 -3.68
CA LYS A 514 23.10 3.33 -3.51
C LYS A 514 23.38 3.01 -2.04
N GLU A 515 22.44 2.33 -1.39
CA GLU A 515 22.54 1.84 -0.01
C GLU A 515 21.64 0.63 0.18
N SER A 516 21.70 0.00 1.35
CA SER A 516 20.71 -0.92 1.87
C SER A 516 20.08 -0.35 3.14
N ARG A 517 18.73 -0.26 3.17
CA ARG A 517 17.99 0.28 4.32
C ARG A 517 16.69 -0.48 4.52
N GLY A 518 16.47 -1.01 5.70
CA GLY A 518 15.24 -1.73 6.03
C GLY A 518 14.96 -2.88 5.06
N PRO A 519 13.82 -2.85 4.38
CA PRO A 519 13.43 -3.89 3.43
C PRO A 519 14.07 -3.73 2.05
N PHE A 520 14.77 -2.64 1.80
CA PHE A 520 15.49 -2.39 0.54
C PHE A 520 16.92 -2.88 0.66
N ILE A 521 17.22 -4.01 0.00
CA ILE A 521 18.50 -4.71 0.12
C ILE A 521 19.22 -4.73 -1.23
N ARG A 522 20.32 -4.01 -1.32
CA ARG A 522 21.25 -3.98 -2.45
C ARG A 522 22.48 -4.87 -2.14
N THR A 523 22.71 -5.91 -2.94
CA THR A 523 23.89 -6.78 -2.73
C THR A 523 25.20 -6.11 -3.17
N ASP A 524 25.12 -5.12 -4.02
CA ASP A 524 26.23 -4.27 -4.50
C ASP A 524 26.47 -3.03 -3.61
N TYR A 525 25.53 -2.67 -2.74
CA TYR A 525 25.62 -1.61 -1.73
C TYR A 525 24.99 -2.11 -0.42
N PRO A 526 25.65 -3.04 0.32
CA PRO A 526 25.04 -3.73 1.45
C PRO A 526 24.86 -2.85 2.70
N GLU A 527 25.63 -1.76 2.79
CA GLU A 527 25.64 -0.89 3.96
C GLU A 527 24.53 0.18 3.91
N MET A 528 24.13 0.66 5.08
CA MET A 528 23.27 1.81 5.25
C MET A 528 24.11 3.09 5.20
N ASP A 529 23.70 4.05 4.39
CA ASP A 529 24.37 5.33 4.21
C ASP A 529 23.48 6.49 4.67
N ASN A 530 23.60 6.87 5.94
CA ASN A 530 22.82 7.98 6.50
C ASN A 530 23.30 9.35 6.01
N GLU A 531 24.53 9.48 5.55
CA GLU A 531 25.08 10.75 5.07
C GLU A 531 24.44 11.16 3.75
N ASN A 532 24.33 10.22 2.80
CA ASN A 532 23.85 10.51 1.45
C ASN A 532 22.38 10.11 1.25
N TRP A 533 21.88 9.08 1.96
CA TRP A 533 20.60 8.46 1.67
C TRP A 533 19.56 8.56 2.78
N LEU A 534 19.83 9.24 3.90
CA LEU A 534 18.76 9.68 4.80
C LEU A 534 18.00 10.85 4.16
N ALA A 535 17.52 10.60 2.96
CA ALA A 535 16.96 11.56 2.04
C ALA A 535 15.82 10.95 1.21
N GLN A 536 14.95 11.81 0.73
CA GLN A 536 13.97 11.49 -0.29
C GLN A 536 14.67 11.29 -1.63
N ASN A 537 14.40 10.17 -2.28
CA ASN A 537 14.83 9.88 -3.65
C ASN A 537 13.70 10.30 -4.59
N ILE A 538 13.79 11.51 -5.14
CA ILE A 538 12.71 12.16 -5.89
C ILE A 538 12.95 12.00 -7.38
N LEU A 539 11.96 11.45 -8.09
CA LEU A 539 11.88 11.39 -9.55
C LEU A 539 11.01 12.54 -10.05
N VAL A 540 11.59 13.41 -10.85
CA VAL A 540 10.97 14.62 -11.39
C VAL A 540 10.75 14.43 -12.90
N PRO A 541 9.49 14.30 -13.37
CA PRO A 541 9.21 14.27 -14.81
C PRO A 541 9.66 15.58 -15.48
N THR A 542 10.37 15.48 -16.61
CA THR A 542 10.85 16.63 -17.41
C THR A 542 10.16 16.73 -18.76
N ALA A 543 9.84 15.59 -19.37
CA ALA A 543 9.05 15.44 -20.57
C ALA A 543 8.36 14.08 -20.59
N PRO A 544 7.43 13.79 -21.51
CA PRO A 544 6.83 12.48 -21.64
C PRO A 544 7.87 11.36 -21.79
N GLY A 545 7.99 10.50 -20.76
CA GLY A 545 8.97 9.41 -20.71
C GLY A 545 10.36 9.82 -20.21
N GLU A 546 10.61 11.09 -19.95
CA GLU A 546 11.89 11.61 -19.44
C GLU A 546 11.72 12.09 -17.99
N PHE A 547 12.79 11.99 -17.20
CA PHE A 547 12.83 12.42 -15.80
C PHE A 547 14.27 12.63 -15.33
N GLU A 548 14.42 13.38 -14.26
CA GLU A 548 15.66 13.52 -13.50
C GLU A 548 15.46 13.06 -12.05
N PHE A 549 16.57 12.77 -11.36
CA PHE A 549 16.54 12.49 -9.92
C PHE A 549 17.04 13.68 -9.12
N LYS A 550 16.33 13.97 -8.01
CA LYS A 550 16.75 14.89 -6.96
C LYS A 550 16.76 14.18 -5.63
N THR A 551 17.68 14.53 -4.77
CA THR A 551 17.70 14.11 -3.37
C THR A 551 17.37 15.29 -2.46
N ARG A 552 16.53 15.05 -1.44
CA ARG A 552 16.19 16.04 -0.43
C ARG A 552 16.35 15.41 0.95
N PRO A 553 17.32 15.84 1.79
CA PRO A 553 17.50 15.31 3.14
C PRO A 553 16.22 15.44 3.97
N TYR A 554 15.95 14.46 4.83
CA TYR A 554 14.90 14.57 5.83
C TYR A 554 15.35 15.49 6.97
N ALA A 555 14.47 16.40 7.38
CA ALA A 555 14.67 17.17 8.60
C ALA A 555 14.47 16.27 9.83
N LEU A 556 15.36 16.39 10.82
CA LEU A 556 15.40 15.56 12.02
C LEU A 556 15.25 16.42 13.29
N PRO A 557 14.13 17.12 13.48
CA PRO A 557 13.96 18.06 14.60
C PRO A 557 13.85 17.36 15.97
N TYR A 558 13.34 16.13 16.02
CA TYR A 558 13.01 15.45 17.27
C TYR A 558 13.85 14.21 17.52
N TRP A 559 13.99 13.35 16.52
CA TRP A 559 14.72 12.06 16.64
C TRP A 559 15.78 11.97 15.56
N ARG A 560 16.96 11.53 15.99
CA ARG A 560 18.10 11.29 15.10
C ARG A 560 18.48 9.81 15.13
N PRO A 561 18.97 9.23 14.02
CA PRO A 561 19.53 7.90 14.05
C PRO A 561 20.76 7.89 14.96
N GLU A 562 20.74 7.03 15.98
CA GLU A 562 21.90 6.71 16.79
C GLU A 562 22.61 5.53 16.12
N PHE A 563 23.78 5.74 15.56
CA PHE A 563 24.53 4.73 14.80
C PHE A 563 24.67 3.41 15.58
N ALA A 564 24.96 3.45 16.89
CA ALA A 564 25.13 2.29 17.73
C ALA A 564 23.88 1.43 17.94
N ARG A 565 22.66 1.97 17.73
CA ARG A 565 21.41 1.23 17.86
C ARG A 565 20.83 0.75 16.54
N MET A 566 21.19 1.37 15.44
CA MET A 566 20.81 0.90 14.12
C MET A 566 21.66 -0.31 13.70
N ASP A 567 22.90 -0.42 14.19
CA ASP A 567 23.74 -1.61 14.04
C ASP A 567 23.13 -2.84 14.74
N ASN A 568 22.36 -2.67 15.81
CA ASN A 568 21.60 -3.76 16.44
C ASN A 568 20.37 -4.22 15.64
N LEU A 569 19.88 -3.42 14.69
CA LEU A 569 18.94 -3.83 13.65
C LEU A 569 19.65 -4.38 12.42
N SER A 570 20.95 -4.13 12.30
CA SER A 570 21.82 -4.71 11.30
C SER A 570 22.29 -6.07 11.80
N VAL A 571 21.56 -7.12 11.49
CA VAL A 571 22.17 -8.42 11.39
C VAL A 571 23.30 -8.26 10.38
N THR A 572 24.55 -8.29 10.81
CA THR A 572 25.70 -8.24 9.90
C THR A 572 25.52 -9.26 8.79
N TRP A 573 25.62 -8.80 7.56
CA TRP A 573 25.46 -9.61 6.36
C TRP A 573 26.55 -10.66 6.25
#